data_33b45ae08d21f2092940f23861c16d72
#
_entry.id   33b45ae08d21f2092940f23861c16d72
#
_cell.length_a   1.000
_cell.length_b   1.000
_cell.length_c   1.000
_cell.angle_alpha   90.00
_cell.angle_beta   90.00
_cell.angle_gamma   90.00
#
_symmetry.space_group_name_H-M   'P 1'
#
loop_
_entity.id
_entity.type
_entity.pdbx_description
1 polymer ?
#
loop_
_entity_poly.entity_id
_entity_poly.type
_entity_poly.pdbx_seq_one_letter_code
_entity_poly.pdbx_strand_id
1 'polypeptide(L)'
;MRALSSVEPSPEQLKMLGDIRPGFRIIRGAAGSGKTTTALLRLREQIHVRLRRRERDGHNAPVRVLVLTFNRTLEGYIAELARNETPNDDALDLEISTFGRWARSLVRGASIAGGDQTSAMIRPSLEAFATSRQQGFLVEDVRYILGRFEYDPLSFTVESLTDYLTVIREGRGAAPRVTRPTRKKLIHEVIPAYMEAKRARSMIDWSDLAVMAAGAKPDLLYDVVIVDEAQDFSANQVRAIMRHLRDSHNTTFVLDAVQRIYPQFFKWSEVGITARPETVYRLKENYRNTAAIAAFAHPLVEGLPHEDDGTLPDFSACRREGTKPIMVVGKYSEQLKVMLDRLDDVADLDSESVALLQPRGGRWFDEARATLSRRQIPYCELTRENEWPTGPEQVALCTIHSAKGLEFDHVLLPGLSQQVTPHGPEDGDADLERLRKMLAMAVGRARKSVMVGYKPGEESSLIGLLDPSTYEQVRA
;
A
#
# COMPACT_ATOMS: atom_id res chain seq x y z
N MET A 1 12.71 -8.95 14.95
CA MET A 1 11.23 -8.97 14.84
C MET A 1 10.79 -10.19 14.06
N ARG A 2 9.85 -10.98 14.55
CA ARG A 2 9.40 -12.22 13.86
C ARG A 2 8.31 -11.88 12.83
N ALA A 3 8.44 -12.40 11.62
CA ALA A 3 7.31 -12.48 10.70
C ALA A 3 6.27 -13.47 11.30
N LEU A 4 4.99 -13.18 11.14
CA LEU A 4 3.93 -14.01 11.74
C LEU A 4 4.02 -15.44 11.22
N SER A 5 3.93 -16.42 12.11
CA SER A 5 3.93 -17.85 11.76
C SER A 5 2.70 -18.21 10.91
N SER A 6 2.81 -19.29 10.13
CA SER A 6 1.73 -19.80 9.29
C SER A 6 0.44 -20.01 10.09
N VAL A 7 -0.65 -19.43 9.61
CA VAL A 7 -1.98 -19.58 10.21
C VAL A 7 -2.71 -20.68 9.43
N GLU A 8 -3.45 -21.54 10.11
CA GLU A 8 -4.33 -22.51 9.44
C GLU A 8 -5.35 -21.77 8.58
N PRO A 9 -5.51 -22.17 7.31
CA PRO A 9 -6.42 -21.50 6.39
C PRO A 9 -7.87 -21.67 6.80
N SER A 10 -8.62 -20.59 6.76
CA SER A 10 -10.07 -20.61 7.00
C SER A 10 -10.85 -21.31 5.87
N PRO A 11 -12.11 -21.69 6.10
CA PRO A 11 -12.96 -22.28 5.05
C PRO A 11 -13.11 -21.40 3.79
N GLU A 12 -13.11 -20.07 3.94
CA GLU A 12 -13.10 -19.14 2.80
C GLU A 12 -11.80 -19.22 2.00
N GLN A 13 -10.67 -19.33 2.70
CA GLN A 13 -9.34 -19.41 2.09
C GLN A 13 -9.13 -20.77 1.39
N LEU A 14 -9.59 -21.87 1.98
CA LEU A 14 -9.47 -23.21 1.39
C LEU A 14 -10.09 -23.31 -0.02
N LYS A 15 -11.22 -22.64 -0.27
CA LYS A 15 -11.84 -22.59 -1.61
C LYS A 15 -10.93 -21.98 -2.66
N MET A 16 -10.13 -20.99 -2.27
CA MET A 16 -9.19 -20.31 -3.18
C MET A 16 -7.95 -21.15 -3.43
N LEU A 17 -7.46 -21.87 -2.43
CA LEU A 17 -6.29 -22.74 -2.56
C LEU A 17 -6.53 -23.86 -3.56
N GLY A 18 -7.75 -24.41 -3.60
CA GLY A 18 -8.13 -25.48 -4.54
C GLY A 18 -8.28 -25.01 -6.00
N ASP A 19 -8.31 -23.71 -6.29
CA ASP A 19 -8.42 -23.23 -7.67
C ASP A 19 -7.04 -23.09 -8.33
N ILE A 20 -6.58 -24.17 -8.97
CA ILE A 20 -5.29 -24.25 -9.68
C ILE A 20 -5.39 -23.93 -11.18
N ARG A 21 -6.56 -23.55 -11.68
CA ARG A 21 -6.77 -23.26 -13.11
C ARG A 21 -5.92 -22.08 -13.56
N PRO A 22 -5.35 -22.10 -14.77
CA PRO A 22 -4.62 -20.96 -15.34
C PRO A 22 -5.47 -19.68 -15.43
N GLY A 23 -4.80 -18.55 -15.55
CA GLY A 23 -5.41 -17.23 -15.72
C GLY A 23 -5.37 -16.38 -14.45
N PHE A 24 -6.18 -15.32 -14.47
CA PHE A 24 -6.20 -14.32 -13.41
C PHE A 24 -7.12 -14.70 -12.25
N ARG A 25 -6.70 -14.34 -11.05
CA ARG A 25 -7.52 -14.34 -9.84
C ARG A 25 -7.34 -13.02 -9.10
N ILE A 26 -8.41 -12.52 -8.55
CA ILE A 26 -8.43 -11.31 -7.75
C ILE A 26 -8.91 -11.68 -6.35
N ILE A 27 -8.05 -11.50 -5.35
CA ILE A 27 -8.40 -11.66 -3.94
C ILE A 27 -8.70 -10.28 -3.38
N ARG A 28 -9.93 -10.06 -2.97
CA ARG A 28 -10.39 -8.85 -2.29
C ARG A 28 -10.71 -9.17 -0.84
N GLY A 29 -10.47 -8.23 0.04
CA GLY A 29 -10.87 -8.37 1.43
C GLY A 29 -10.49 -7.15 2.23
N ALA A 30 -11.16 -7.00 3.38
CA ALA A 30 -10.85 -5.95 4.33
C ALA A 30 -9.47 -6.10 4.96
N ALA A 31 -9.02 -5.05 5.65
CA ALA A 31 -7.85 -5.15 6.52
C ALA A 31 -8.02 -6.31 7.50
N GLY A 32 -6.98 -7.11 7.69
CA GLY A 32 -7.03 -8.23 8.64
C GLY A 32 -7.72 -9.50 8.16
N SER A 33 -8.21 -9.57 6.94
CA SER A 33 -8.85 -10.78 6.41
C SER A 33 -7.88 -11.88 5.94
N GLY A 34 -6.56 -11.70 6.14
CA GLY A 34 -5.55 -12.70 5.76
C GLY A 34 -5.26 -12.79 4.27
N LYS A 35 -5.46 -11.71 3.51
CA LYS A 35 -5.23 -11.66 2.04
C LYS A 35 -3.84 -12.11 1.63
N THR A 36 -2.81 -11.48 2.20
CA THR A 36 -1.40 -11.78 1.90
C THR A 36 -1.06 -13.23 2.26
N THR A 37 -1.49 -13.70 3.42
CA THR A 37 -1.32 -15.11 3.84
C THR A 37 -2.00 -16.05 2.84
N THR A 38 -3.24 -15.75 2.44
CA THR A 38 -3.97 -16.54 1.43
C THR A 38 -3.21 -16.59 0.10
N ALA A 39 -2.67 -15.45 -0.34
CA ALA A 39 -1.90 -15.38 -1.58
C ALA A 39 -0.62 -16.23 -1.53
N LEU A 40 0.10 -16.22 -0.39
CA LEU A 40 1.31 -17.04 -0.19
C LEU A 40 1.00 -18.53 -0.09
N LEU A 41 -0.06 -18.92 0.62
CA LEU A 41 -0.52 -20.31 0.64
C LEU A 41 -0.90 -20.76 -0.78
N ARG A 42 -1.61 -19.91 -1.53
CA ARG A 42 -1.95 -20.17 -2.93
C ARG A 42 -0.70 -20.28 -3.81
N LEU A 43 0.29 -19.42 -3.60
CA LEU A 43 1.58 -19.47 -4.27
C LEU A 43 2.23 -20.85 -4.10
N ARG A 44 2.31 -21.36 -2.87
CA ARG A 44 2.83 -22.67 -2.55
C ARG A 44 2.14 -23.78 -3.35
N GLU A 45 0.82 -23.80 -3.32
CA GLU A 45 0.04 -24.82 -4.06
C GLU A 45 0.27 -24.74 -5.58
N GLN A 46 0.34 -23.53 -6.14
CA GLN A 46 0.61 -23.33 -7.56
C GLN A 46 2.01 -23.76 -7.96
N ILE A 47 3.02 -23.48 -7.14
CA ILE A 47 4.40 -23.95 -7.36
C ILE A 47 4.44 -25.48 -7.38
N HIS A 48 3.87 -26.15 -6.37
CA HIS A 48 3.82 -27.61 -6.33
C HIS A 48 3.15 -28.24 -7.56
N VAL A 49 2.04 -27.69 -8.00
CA VAL A 49 1.35 -28.17 -9.19
C VAL A 49 2.18 -27.98 -10.45
N ARG A 50 2.88 -26.83 -10.57
CA ARG A 50 3.74 -26.53 -11.72
C ARG A 50 4.99 -27.42 -11.75
N LEU A 51 5.65 -27.65 -10.62
CA LEU A 51 6.80 -28.55 -10.51
C LEU A 51 6.42 -29.99 -10.91
N ARG A 52 5.29 -30.53 -10.38
CA ARG A 52 4.80 -31.86 -10.76
C ARG A 52 4.45 -31.96 -12.25
N ARG A 53 3.87 -30.93 -12.86
CA ARG A 53 3.59 -30.90 -14.31
C ARG A 53 4.90 -30.91 -15.10
N ARG A 54 5.87 -30.09 -14.69
CA ARG A 54 7.18 -30.00 -15.30
C ARG A 54 7.88 -31.37 -15.32
N GLU A 55 7.90 -32.09 -14.17
CA GLU A 55 8.45 -33.44 -14.08
C GLU A 55 7.74 -34.42 -14.99
N ARG A 56 6.40 -34.45 -14.94
CA ARG A 56 5.59 -35.35 -15.78
C ARG A 56 5.79 -35.12 -17.28
N ASP A 57 5.87 -33.86 -17.69
CA ASP A 57 5.93 -33.44 -19.09
C ASP A 57 7.40 -33.40 -19.60
N GLY A 58 8.39 -33.73 -18.75
CA GLY A 58 9.82 -33.83 -19.09
C GLY A 58 10.47 -32.48 -19.46
N HIS A 59 9.95 -31.38 -18.94
CA HIS A 59 10.50 -30.05 -19.20
C HIS A 59 11.73 -29.77 -18.33
N ASN A 60 12.83 -29.23 -18.93
CA ASN A 60 14.05 -28.88 -18.21
C ASN A 60 14.08 -27.44 -17.71
N ALA A 61 13.28 -26.52 -18.29
CA ALA A 61 13.25 -25.13 -17.87
C ALA A 61 12.67 -24.96 -16.46
N PRO A 62 13.24 -24.10 -15.60
CA PRO A 62 12.69 -23.87 -14.26
C PRO A 62 11.28 -23.26 -14.31
N VAL A 63 10.49 -23.55 -13.29
CA VAL A 63 9.21 -22.84 -13.03
C VAL A 63 9.55 -21.43 -12.54
N ARG A 64 9.13 -20.42 -13.28
CA ARG A 64 9.43 -19.02 -12.97
C ARG A 64 8.30 -18.36 -12.21
N VAL A 65 8.64 -17.83 -11.06
CA VAL A 65 7.71 -17.20 -10.12
C VAL A 65 8.12 -15.78 -9.83
N LEU A 66 7.17 -14.86 -9.89
CA LEU A 66 7.36 -13.47 -9.53
C LEU A 66 6.37 -13.08 -8.43
N VAL A 67 6.90 -12.55 -7.32
CA VAL A 67 6.09 -11.93 -6.26
C VAL A 67 6.41 -10.44 -6.23
N LEU A 68 5.42 -9.62 -6.55
CA LEU A 68 5.56 -8.16 -6.56
C LEU A 68 4.82 -7.54 -5.41
N THR A 69 5.48 -6.57 -4.78
CA THR A 69 4.91 -5.74 -3.73
C THR A 69 5.06 -4.25 -4.08
N PHE A 70 4.31 -3.41 -3.38
CA PHE A 70 4.38 -1.97 -3.64
C PHE A 70 5.58 -1.31 -2.95
N ASN A 71 5.95 -1.70 -1.73
CA ASN A 71 7.03 -1.07 -0.97
C ASN A 71 8.11 -2.05 -0.51
N ARG A 72 9.30 -1.52 -0.18
CA ARG A 72 10.47 -2.31 0.18
C ARG A 72 10.34 -3.05 1.52
N THR A 73 9.69 -2.44 2.50
CA THR A 73 9.49 -3.07 3.81
C THR A 73 8.62 -4.30 3.69
N LEU A 74 7.56 -4.21 2.87
CA LEU A 74 6.68 -5.35 2.58
C LEU A 74 7.41 -6.43 1.76
N GLU A 75 8.33 -6.04 0.88
CA GLU A 75 9.19 -6.98 0.15
C GLU A 75 9.99 -7.87 1.11
N GLY A 76 10.69 -7.28 2.08
CA GLY A 76 11.45 -8.02 3.08
C GLY A 76 10.56 -8.95 3.92
N TYR A 77 9.40 -8.45 4.35
CA TYR A 77 8.43 -9.24 5.11
C TYR A 77 7.88 -10.43 4.31
N ILE A 78 7.48 -10.22 3.06
CA ILE A 78 6.99 -11.29 2.18
C ILE A 78 8.10 -12.30 1.85
N ALA A 79 9.34 -11.83 1.66
CA ALA A 79 10.47 -12.70 1.42
C ALA A 79 10.71 -13.67 2.59
N GLU A 80 10.56 -13.19 3.82
CA GLU A 80 10.68 -14.04 5.01
C GLU A 80 9.53 -15.05 5.09
N LEU A 81 8.30 -14.64 4.84
CA LEU A 81 7.16 -15.56 4.80
C LEU A 81 7.27 -16.58 3.67
N ALA A 82 7.70 -16.16 2.48
CA ALA A 82 7.80 -17.01 1.31
C ALA A 82 8.87 -18.10 1.48
N ARG A 83 10.01 -17.82 2.14
CA ARG A 83 11.03 -18.83 2.44
C ARG A 83 10.49 -20.03 3.21
N ASN A 84 9.49 -19.82 4.06
CA ASN A 84 8.87 -20.87 4.86
C ASN A 84 7.80 -21.65 4.08
N GLU A 85 7.25 -21.06 3.01
CA GLU A 85 6.13 -21.62 2.25
C GLU A 85 6.55 -22.20 0.89
N THR A 86 7.77 -21.95 0.40
CA THR A 86 8.24 -22.44 -0.91
C THR A 86 9.30 -23.53 -0.78
N PRO A 87 9.27 -24.55 -1.64
CA PRO A 87 10.31 -25.58 -1.64
C PRO A 87 11.66 -24.98 -2.09
N ASN A 88 12.74 -25.46 -1.49
CA ASN A 88 14.09 -25.21 -1.98
C ASN A 88 14.40 -26.23 -3.09
N ASP A 89 14.19 -25.85 -4.34
CA ASP A 89 14.29 -26.71 -5.51
C ASP A 89 14.98 -25.96 -6.66
N ASP A 90 16.01 -26.53 -7.24
CA ASP A 90 16.74 -25.96 -8.39
C ASP A 90 15.84 -25.78 -9.65
N ALA A 91 14.70 -26.46 -9.69
CA ALA A 91 13.69 -26.31 -10.71
C ALA A 91 12.77 -25.09 -10.50
N LEU A 92 12.99 -24.31 -9.43
CA LEU A 92 12.22 -23.12 -9.09
C LEU A 92 13.09 -21.85 -9.22
N ASP A 93 12.67 -20.91 -10.06
CA ASP A 93 13.25 -19.56 -10.17
C ASP A 93 12.26 -18.57 -9.53
N LEU A 94 12.47 -18.26 -8.25
CA LEU A 94 11.61 -17.38 -7.45
C LEU A 94 12.23 -15.99 -7.29
N GLU A 95 11.59 -14.99 -7.88
CA GLU A 95 11.91 -13.57 -7.71
C GLU A 95 10.88 -12.88 -6.81
N ILE A 96 11.34 -12.26 -5.72
CA ILE A 96 10.53 -11.41 -4.84
C ILE A 96 11.08 -10.01 -4.91
N SER A 97 10.27 -9.03 -5.31
CA SER A 97 10.76 -7.70 -5.61
C SER A 97 9.66 -6.63 -5.46
N THR A 98 10.06 -5.36 -5.35
CA THR A 98 9.15 -4.26 -5.65
C THR A 98 9.02 -4.10 -7.16
N PHE A 99 7.86 -3.58 -7.62
CA PHE A 99 7.70 -3.25 -9.04
C PHE A 99 8.85 -2.39 -9.58
N GLY A 100 9.27 -1.38 -8.82
CA GLY A 100 10.33 -0.48 -9.27
C GLY A 100 11.68 -1.15 -9.46
N ARG A 101 12.04 -2.14 -8.62
CA ARG A 101 13.28 -2.91 -8.78
C ARG A 101 13.17 -3.85 -9.97
N TRP A 102 12.09 -4.60 -10.07
CA TRP A 102 11.82 -5.50 -11.19
C TRP A 102 11.82 -4.77 -12.53
N ALA A 103 11.10 -3.65 -12.66
CA ALA A 103 11.05 -2.86 -13.89
C ALA A 103 12.42 -2.28 -14.27
N ARG A 104 13.25 -1.88 -13.28
CA ARG A 104 14.63 -1.43 -13.55
C ARG A 104 15.54 -2.53 -14.10
N SER A 105 15.32 -3.79 -13.76
CA SER A 105 16.08 -4.89 -14.34
C SER A 105 15.77 -5.07 -15.83
N LEU A 106 14.55 -4.72 -16.25
CA LEU A 106 14.11 -4.76 -17.65
C LEU A 106 14.55 -3.52 -18.44
N VAL A 107 14.61 -2.34 -17.79
CA VAL A 107 14.94 -1.06 -18.41
C VAL A 107 16.27 -0.55 -17.85
N ARG A 108 17.36 -0.95 -18.48
CA ARG A 108 18.72 -0.64 -18.00
C ARG A 108 19.15 0.79 -18.37
N GLY A 109 19.99 1.39 -17.50
CA GLY A 109 20.69 2.65 -17.79
C GLY A 109 19.86 3.92 -17.62
N ALA A 110 18.59 3.85 -17.20
CA ALA A 110 17.75 5.01 -17.03
C ALA A 110 17.98 5.71 -15.67
N SER A 111 18.15 7.04 -15.70
CA SER A 111 18.12 7.89 -14.51
C SER A 111 16.68 8.22 -14.16
N ILE A 112 16.24 7.83 -12.94
CA ILE A 112 14.83 7.98 -12.54
C ILE A 112 14.68 9.18 -11.61
N ALA A 113 13.82 10.12 -11.99
CA ALA A 113 13.43 11.26 -11.18
C ALA A 113 12.62 10.81 -9.95
N GLY A 114 13.07 11.19 -8.77
CA GLY A 114 12.33 11.01 -7.53
C GLY A 114 11.09 11.92 -7.45
N GLY A 115 10.24 11.68 -6.43
CA GLY A 115 8.99 12.42 -6.26
C GLY A 115 9.17 13.93 -6.16
N ASP A 116 10.21 14.40 -5.44
CA ASP A 116 10.49 15.83 -5.30
C ASP A 116 10.99 16.45 -6.61
N GLN A 117 11.86 15.75 -7.35
CA GLN A 117 12.33 16.19 -8.68
C GLN A 117 11.17 16.25 -9.68
N THR A 118 10.31 15.22 -9.70
CA THR A 118 9.10 15.20 -10.52
C THR A 118 8.21 16.40 -10.20
N SER A 119 7.95 16.66 -8.92
CA SER A 119 7.14 17.80 -8.47
C SER A 119 7.77 19.13 -8.88
N ALA A 120 9.08 19.29 -8.74
CA ALA A 120 9.82 20.49 -9.14
C ALA A 120 9.76 20.75 -10.64
N MET A 121 9.71 19.70 -11.48
CA MET A 121 9.57 19.84 -12.94
C MET A 121 8.15 20.18 -13.38
N ILE A 122 7.12 19.73 -12.64
CA ILE A 122 5.71 19.96 -12.99
C ILE A 122 5.23 21.34 -12.52
N ARG A 123 5.60 21.78 -11.30
CA ARG A 123 5.08 23.00 -10.66
C ARG A 123 5.16 24.27 -11.49
N PRO A 124 6.25 24.60 -12.20
CA PRO A 124 6.34 25.84 -12.98
C PRO A 124 5.22 26.02 -14.00
N SER A 125 4.77 24.94 -14.64
CA SER A 125 3.65 24.99 -15.60
C SER A 125 2.28 25.14 -14.93
N LEU A 126 2.17 24.90 -13.62
CA LEU A 126 0.93 25.07 -12.85
C LEU A 126 0.79 26.48 -12.26
N GLU A 127 1.89 27.20 -12.04
CA GLU A 127 1.89 28.53 -11.40
C GLU A 127 1.01 29.55 -12.13
N ALA A 128 0.89 29.42 -13.44
CA ALA A 128 0.09 30.35 -14.27
C ALA A 128 -1.43 30.26 -14.03
N PHE A 129 -1.94 29.18 -13.42
CA PHE A 129 -3.39 28.99 -13.30
C PHE A 129 -3.86 28.25 -12.03
N ALA A 130 -2.97 27.93 -11.12
CA ALA A 130 -3.30 27.17 -9.91
C ALA A 130 -2.68 27.80 -8.66
N THR A 131 -3.45 27.90 -7.58
CA THR A 131 -2.94 28.29 -6.27
C THR A 131 -1.95 27.23 -5.72
N SER A 132 -1.09 27.61 -4.78
CA SER A 132 -0.07 26.69 -4.21
C SER A 132 -0.68 25.39 -3.69
N ARG A 133 -1.88 25.43 -3.09
CA ARG A 133 -2.63 24.26 -2.65
C ARG A 133 -3.09 23.39 -3.83
N GLN A 134 -3.66 24.01 -4.86
CA GLN A 134 -4.09 23.30 -6.06
C GLN A 134 -2.93 22.67 -6.82
N GLN A 135 -1.75 23.31 -6.82
CA GLN A 135 -0.57 22.77 -7.48
C GLN A 135 -0.19 21.37 -6.92
N GLY A 136 -0.18 21.19 -5.60
CA GLY A 136 0.09 19.88 -4.99
C GLY A 136 -0.85 18.80 -5.51
N PHE A 137 -2.15 19.09 -5.54
CA PHE A 137 -3.17 18.18 -6.04
C PHE A 137 -3.03 17.90 -7.55
N LEU A 138 -2.74 18.92 -8.36
CA LEU A 138 -2.57 18.79 -9.82
C LEU A 138 -1.27 18.06 -10.19
N VAL A 139 -0.21 18.13 -9.37
CA VAL A 139 0.98 17.29 -9.54
C VAL A 139 0.60 15.81 -9.42
N GLU A 140 -0.22 15.46 -8.46
CA GLU A 140 -0.72 14.08 -8.33
C GLU A 140 -1.64 13.70 -9.50
N ASP A 141 -2.42 14.64 -10.05
CA ASP A 141 -3.23 14.40 -11.26
C ASP A 141 -2.35 14.10 -12.48
N VAL A 142 -1.22 14.79 -12.65
CA VAL A 142 -0.27 14.47 -13.72
C VAL A 142 0.24 13.03 -13.57
N ARG A 143 0.63 12.62 -12.37
CA ARG A 143 1.06 11.25 -12.09
C ARG A 143 -0.06 10.23 -12.34
N TYR A 144 -1.28 10.54 -11.96
CA TYR A 144 -2.46 9.72 -12.23
C TYR A 144 -2.69 9.53 -13.73
N ILE A 145 -2.59 10.61 -14.53
CA ILE A 145 -2.77 10.55 -15.99
C ILE A 145 -1.69 9.66 -16.61
N LEU A 146 -0.43 9.92 -16.32
CA LEU A 146 0.70 9.17 -16.88
C LEU A 146 0.75 7.72 -16.37
N GLY A 147 0.24 7.44 -15.18
CA GLY A 147 0.12 6.08 -14.68
C GLY A 147 -1.02 5.27 -15.31
N ARG A 148 -2.09 5.95 -15.76
CA ARG A 148 -3.31 5.30 -16.27
C ARG A 148 -3.31 5.06 -17.77
N PHE A 149 -2.91 6.06 -18.55
CA PHE A 149 -2.98 6.01 -20.01
C PHE A 149 -1.68 5.51 -20.63
N GLU A 150 -1.80 4.78 -21.72
CA GLU A 150 -0.61 4.36 -22.50
C GLU A 150 -0.07 5.55 -23.30
N TYR A 151 1.25 5.68 -23.35
CA TYR A 151 1.96 6.67 -24.12
C TYR A 151 3.38 6.17 -24.42
N ASP A 152 4.07 6.80 -25.35
CA ASP A 152 5.50 6.53 -25.57
C ASP A 152 6.33 7.65 -24.94
N PRO A 153 7.19 7.38 -23.95
CA PRO A 153 8.04 8.40 -23.34
C PRO A 153 9.06 9.02 -24.31
N LEU A 154 9.44 8.29 -25.37
CA LEU A 154 10.42 8.72 -26.36
C LEU A 154 9.78 9.56 -27.48
N SER A 155 8.60 9.15 -27.94
CA SER A 155 7.83 9.82 -28.99
C SER A 155 6.47 10.31 -28.49
N PHE A 156 6.47 10.99 -27.33
CA PHE A 156 5.25 11.45 -26.68
C PHE A 156 4.41 12.34 -27.59
N THR A 157 3.13 12.02 -27.70
CA THR A 157 2.09 12.84 -28.33
C THR A 157 0.93 13.06 -27.37
N VAL A 158 0.25 14.22 -27.49
CA VAL A 158 -0.87 14.61 -26.63
C VAL A 158 -2.09 13.73 -26.88
N GLU A 159 -2.26 13.26 -28.09
CA GLU A 159 -3.38 12.42 -28.53
C GLU A 159 -3.53 11.16 -27.66
N SER A 160 -2.42 10.58 -27.21
CA SER A 160 -2.41 9.38 -26.35
C SER A 160 -3.10 9.58 -25.00
N LEU A 161 -3.30 10.82 -24.56
CA LEU A 161 -3.88 11.16 -23.26
C LEU A 161 -5.28 11.82 -23.37
N THR A 162 -5.85 11.98 -24.58
CA THR A 162 -7.11 12.71 -24.77
C THR A 162 -8.32 12.07 -24.08
N ASP A 163 -8.30 10.78 -23.85
CA ASP A 163 -9.35 10.07 -23.11
C ASP A 163 -9.54 10.60 -21.69
N TYR A 164 -8.51 11.19 -21.10
CA TYR A 164 -8.62 11.84 -19.78
C TYR A 164 -9.67 12.96 -19.76
N LEU A 165 -9.98 13.60 -20.90
CA LEU A 165 -10.97 14.68 -20.96
C LEU A 165 -12.39 14.21 -20.65
N THR A 166 -12.69 12.94 -20.87
CA THR A 166 -14.04 12.35 -20.75
C THR A 166 -14.17 11.32 -19.64
N VAL A 167 -13.05 10.72 -19.22
CA VAL A 167 -13.08 9.66 -18.20
C VAL A 167 -13.49 10.20 -16.82
N ILE A 168 -14.19 9.36 -16.06
CA ILE A 168 -14.51 9.64 -14.64
C ILE A 168 -13.20 9.56 -13.83
N ARG A 169 -12.96 10.57 -12.99
CA ARG A 169 -11.77 10.65 -12.10
C ARG A 169 -12.06 9.94 -10.78
N GLU A 170 -12.38 8.68 -10.84
CA GLU A 170 -12.64 7.86 -9.66
C GLU A 170 -11.41 7.84 -8.72
N GLY A 171 -11.62 7.80 -7.42
CA GLY A 171 -10.55 7.76 -6.41
C GLY A 171 -9.76 9.06 -6.24
N ARG A 172 -10.19 10.18 -6.86
CA ARG A 172 -9.50 11.50 -6.77
C ARG A 172 -10.23 12.52 -5.89
N GLY A 173 -11.25 12.12 -5.14
CA GLY A 173 -12.07 13.02 -4.33
C GLY A 173 -12.92 13.98 -5.16
N ALA A 174 -13.82 14.70 -4.46
CA ALA A 174 -14.68 15.71 -5.06
C ALA A 174 -14.00 17.10 -5.11
N ALA A 175 -13.12 17.40 -4.18
CA ALA A 175 -12.39 18.66 -4.05
C ALA A 175 -10.86 18.42 -3.92
N PRO A 176 -10.02 19.29 -4.52
CA PRO A 176 -10.39 20.41 -5.39
C PRO A 176 -10.95 19.95 -6.74
N ARG A 177 -11.95 20.68 -7.24
CA ARG A 177 -12.62 20.33 -8.50
C ARG A 177 -11.70 20.58 -9.70
N VAL A 178 -11.47 19.55 -10.51
CA VAL A 178 -10.72 19.66 -11.77
C VAL A 178 -11.70 19.75 -12.94
N THR A 179 -11.90 20.98 -13.43
CA THR A 179 -12.84 21.27 -14.52
C THR A 179 -12.30 20.81 -15.87
N ARG A 180 -13.17 20.72 -16.88
CA ARG A 180 -12.74 20.36 -18.24
C ARG A 180 -11.67 21.33 -18.82
N PRO A 181 -11.75 22.66 -18.62
CA PRO A 181 -10.66 23.57 -19.00
C PRO A 181 -9.33 23.23 -18.29
N THR A 182 -9.36 22.94 -16.99
CA THR A 182 -8.16 22.52 -16.24
C THR A 182 -7.58 21.22 -16.80
N ARG A 183 -8.42 20.23 -17.12
CA ARG A 183 -7.98 18.98 -17.75
C ARG A 183 -7.29 19.23 -19.10
N LYS A 184 -7.83 20.12 -19.93
CA LYS A 184 -7.21 20.53 -21.20
C LYS A 184 -5.83 21.13 -20.96
N LYS A 185 -5.67 22.05 -20.01
CA LYS A 185 -4.38 22.63 -19.66
C LYS A 185 -3.36 21.55 -19.19
N LEU A 186 -3.79 20.61 -18.35
CA LEU A 186 -2.92 19.51 -17.94
C LEU A 186 -2.38 18.72 -19.12
N ILE A 187 -3.24 18.36 -20.09
CA ILE A 187 -2.84 17.55 -21.25
C ILE A 187 -2.01 18.35 -22.26
N HIS A 188 -2.46 19.57 -22.59
CA HIS A 188 -1.88 20.32 -23.72
C HIS A 188 -0.72 21.26 -23.34
N GLU A 189 -0.60 21.62 -22.06
CA GLU A 189 0.42 22.57 -21.58
C GLU A 189 1.37 21.93 -20.56
N VAL A 190 0.81 21.37 -19.46
CA VAL A 190 1.61 20.91 -18.31
C VAL A 190 2.38 19.65 -18.63
N ILE A 191 1.71 18.62 -19.15
CA ILE A 191 2.37 17.32 -19.43
C ILE A 191 3.41 17.46 -20.55
N PRO A 192 3.16 18.13 -21.67
CA PRO A 192 4.20 18.36 -22.68
C PRO A 192 5.43 19.06 -22.14
N ALA A 193 5.24 20.15 -21.36
CA ALA A 193 6.35 20.87 -20.72
C ALA A 193 7.12 19.97 -19.74
N TYR A 194 6.42 19.14 -18.98
CA TYR A 194 7.03 18.16 -18.09
C TYR A 194 7.84 17.09 -18.85
N MET A 195 7.30 16.57 -19.95
CA MET A 195 8.02 15.61 -20.81
C MET A 195 9.31 16.22 -21.38
N GLU A 196 9.25 17.46 -21.81
CA GLU A 196 10.42 18.21 -22.29
C GLU A 196 11.45 18.43 -21.17
N ALA A 197 10.99 18.81 -19.96
CA ALA A 197 11.86 18.99 -18.80
C ALA A 197 12.59 17.70 -18.39
N LYS A 198 11.95 16.54 -18.53
CA LYS A 198 12.58 15.23 -18.33
C LYS A 198 13.64 14.94 -19.39
N ARG A 199 13.31 15.15 -20.68
CA ARG A 199 14.23 14.93 -21.81
C ARG A 199 15.48 15.80 -21.68
N ALA A 200 15.31 17.09 -21.37
CA ALA A 200 16.43 18.03 -21.18
C ALA A 200 17.40 17.60 -20.06
N ARG A 201 16.95 16.79 -19.11
CA ARG A 201 17.76 16.25 -18.00
C ARG A 201 18.19 14.79 -18.20
N SER A 202 17.86 14.20 -19.35
CA SER A 202 18.07 12.76 -19.63
C SER A 202 17.50 11.87 -18.50
N MET A 203 16.31 12.20 -18.00
CA MET A 203 15.63 11.50 -16.91
C MET A 203 14.31 10.90 -17.38
N ILE A 204 13.91 9.81 -16.75
CA ILE A 204 12.56 9.25 -16.81
C ILE A 204 11.92 9.33 -15.43
N ASP A 205 10.61 9.15 -15.34
CA ASP A 205 9.91 8.96 -14.06
C ASP A 205 9.41 7.50 -13.90
N TRP A 206 8.72 7.25 -12.78
CA TRP A 206 8.18 5.92 -12.50
C TRP A 206 7.07 5.48 -13.46
N SER A 207 6.34 6.42 -14.06
CA SER A 207 5.32 6.12 -15.08
C SER A 207 5.99 5.76 -16.42
N ASP A 208 7.02 6.50 -16.81
CA ASP A 208 7.84 6.15 -17.99
C ASP A 208 8.46 4.76 -17.83
N LEU A 209 9.02 4.47 -16.64
CA LEU A 209 9.61 3.16 -16.36
C LEU A 209 8.59 2.03 -16.55
N ALA A 210 7.36 2.23 -16.08
CA ALA A 210 6.29 1.24 -16.23
C ALA A 210 5.92 1.00 -17.71
N VAL A 211 5.80 2.07 -18.48
CA VAL A 211 5.51 1.98 -19.92
C VAL A 211 6.67 1.33 -20.68
N MET A 212 7.91 1.72 -20.40
CA MET A 212 9.10 1.13 -21.01
C MET A 212 9.24 -0.35 -20.65
N ALA A 213 8.98 -0.73 -19.41
CA ALA A 213 8.97 -2.13 -18.97
C ALA A 213 7.89 -2.93 -19.72
N ALA A 214 6.71 -2.34 -19.95
CA ALA A 214 5.67 -2.97 -20.77
C ALA A 214 6.10 -3.19 -22.23
N GLY A 215 6.93 -2.30 -22.78
CA GLY A 215 7.49 -2.40 -24.14
C GLY A 215 8.73 -3.28 -24.24
N ALA A 216 9.37 -3.63 -23.12
CA ALA A 216 10.55 -4.47 -23.13
C ALA A 216 10.20 -5.87 -23.64
N LYS A 217 11.06 -6.42 -24.52
CA LYS A 217 10.91 -7.81 -24.94
C LYS A 217 11.30 -8.70 -23.77
N PRO A 218 10.40 -9.57 -23.27
CA PRO A 218 10.73 -10.47 -22.19
C PRO A 218 11.68 -11.56 -22.71
N ASP A 219 12.88 -11.64 -22.16
CA ASP A 219 13.78 -12.78 -22.40
C ASP A 219 13.15 -14.05 -21.80
N LEU A 220 12.41 -13.88 -20.72
CA LEU A 220 11.83 -14.96 -19.94
C LEU A 220 10.44 -14.55 -19.42
N LEU A 221 9.46 -15.45 -19.55
CA LEU A 221 8.08 -15.24 -19.10
C LEU A 221 7.83 -15.97 -17.77
N TYR A 222 6.95 -15.43 -16.92
CA TYR A 222 6.58 -16.00 -15.64
C TYR A 222 5.41 -16.99 -15.73
N ASP A 223 5.52 -18.09 -15.00
CA ASP A 223 4.49 -19.12 -14.86
C ASP A 223 3.47 -18.77 -13.77
N VAL A 224 3.99 -18.24 -12.64
CA VAL A 224 3.19 -17.85 -11.48
C VAL A 224 3.54 -16.43 -11.07
N VAL A 225 2.53 -15.57 -10.86
CA VAL A 225 2.73 -14.20 -10.40
C VAL A 225 1.77 -13.89 -9.25
N ILE A 226 2.31 -13.33 -8.18
CA ILE A 226 1.54 -12.72 -7.10
C ILE A 226 1.82 -11.21 -7.10
N VAL A 227 0.77 -10.41 -7.08
CA VAL A 227 0.86 -8.96 -6.93
C VAL A 227 0.13 -8.57 -5.66
N ASP A 228 0.88 -8.29 -4.61
CA ASP A 228 0.29 -7.85 -3.33
C ASP A 228 0.12 -6.32 -3.30
N GLU A 229 -0.87 -5.85 -2.53
CA GLU A 229 -1.28 -4.43 -2.49
C GLU A 229 -1.58 -3.86 -3.89
N ALA A 230 -2.22 -4.67 -4.75
CA ALA A 230 -2.45 -4.33 -6.17
C ALA A 230 -3.27 -3.05 -6.39
N GLN A 231 -4.00 -2.56 -5.37
CA GLN A 231 -4.72 -1.28 -5.42
C GLN A 231 -3.80 -0.06 -5.53
N ASP A 232 -2.50 -0.21 -5.24
CA ASP A 232 -1.51 0.86 -5.33
C ASP A 232 -0.76 0.88 -6.67
N PHE A 233 -0.95 -0.14 -7.48
CA PHE A 233 -0.34 -0.20 -8.80
C PHE A 233 -1.12 0.66 -9.80
N SER A 234 -0.40 1.33 -10.68
CA SER A 234 -0.99 2.03 -11.82
C SER A 234 -1.39 1.06 -12.94
N ALA A 235 -2.25 1.51 -13.85
CA ALA A 235 -2.63 0.71 -15.02
C ALA A 235 -1.41 0.29 -15.86
N ASN A 236 -0.45 1.21 -16.06
CA ASN A 236 0.77 0.93 -16.82
C ASN A 236 1.68 -0.09 -16.12
N GLN A 237 1.72 -0.09 -14.79
CA GLN A 237 2.43 -1.13 -14.03
C GLN A 237 1.77 -2.51 -14.22
N VAL A 238 0.44 -2.57 -14.17
CA VAL A 238 -0.28 -3.84 -14.43
C VAL A 238 -0.07 -4.30 -15.88
N ARG A 239 -0.12 -3.40 -16.86
CA ARG A 239 0.19 -3.74 -18.27
C ARG A 239 1.59 -4.30 -18.43
N ALA A 240 2.59 -3.72 -17.73
CA ALA A 240 3.95 -4.24 -17.73
C ALA A 240 4.00 -5.69 -17.21
N ILE A 241 3.33 -5.98 -16.11
CA ILE A 241 3.26 -7.35 -15.56
C ILE A 241 2.61 -8.29 -16.58
N MET A 242 1.47 -7.88 -17.15
CA MET A 242 0.71 -8.69 -18.11
C MET A 242 1.53 -9.12 -19.32
N ARG A 243 2.43 -8.27 -19.81
CA ARG A 243 3.27 -8.54 -20.98
C ARG A 243 4.41 -9.52 -20.70
N HIS A 244 4.65 -9.88 -19.44
CA HIS A 244 5.69 -10.82 -19.02
C HIS A 244 5.12 -12.17 -18.54
N LEU A 245 3.85 -12.46 -18.83
CA LEU A 245 3.19 -13.71 -18.46
C LEU A 245 3.24 -14.74 -19.59
N ARG A 246 3.40 -16.02 -19.23
CA ARG A 246 3.17 -17.13 -20.17
C ARG A 246 1.66 -17.27 -20.48
N ASP A 247 1.33 -17.86 -21.60
CA ASP A 247 -0.09 -18.10 -21.99
C ASP A 247 -0.87 -18.88 -20.94
N SER A 248 -0.23 -19.87 -20.32
CA SER A 248 -0.83 -20.70 -19.27
C SER A 248 -0.44 -20.26 -17.85
N HIS A 249 -0.36 -18.96 -17.59
CA HIS A 249 0.04 -18.39 -16.31
C HIS A 249 -0.98 -18.61 -15.19
N ASN A 250 -0.52 -18.50 -13.94
CA ASN A 250 -1.37 -18.32 -12.76
C ASN A 250 -1.01 -16.98 -12.11
N THR A 251 -1.89 -15.98 -12.26
CA THR A 251 -1.64 -14.64 -11.72
C THR A 251 -2.69 -14.29 -10.68
N THR A 252 -2.24 -13.90 -9.49
CA THR A 252 -3.11 -13.50 -8.38
C THR A 252 -2.84 -12.05 -7.99
N PHE A 253 -3.86 -11.20 -8.14
CA PHE A 253 -3.85 -9.83 -7.63
C PHE A 253 -4.53 -9.80 -6.27
N VAL A 254 -3.86 -9.24 -5.28
CA VAL A 254 -4.35 -9.09 -3.91
C VAL A 254 -4.59 -7.62 -3.66
N LEU A 255 -5.79 -7.24 -3.26
CA LEU A 255 -6.14 -5.84 -3.07
C LEU A 255 -7.09 -5.59 -1.90
N ASP A 256 -6.91 -4.41 -1.33
CA ASP A 256 -7.78 -3.85 -0.31
C ASP A 256 -8.30 -2.50 -0.80
N ALA A 257 -9.53 -2.48 -1.25
CA ALA A 257 -10.13 -1.28 -1.83
C ALA A 257 -10.24 -0.12 -0.82
N VAL A 258 -10.36 -0.40 0.47
CA VAL A 258 -10.46 0.62 1.53
C VAL A 258 -9.11 1.24 1.85
N GLN A 259 -8.02 0.47 1.75
CA GLN A 259 -6.65 0.93 2.05
C GLN A 259 -5.97 1.62 0.87
N ARG A 260 -6.71 2.00 -0.17
CA ARG A 260 -6.17 2.79 -1.27
C ARG A 260 -5.84 4.21 -0.79
N ILE A 261 -4.56 4.48 -0.58
CA ILE A 261 -4.04 5.79 -0.19
C ILE A 261 -3.35 6.52 -1.35
N TYR A 262 -3.09 5.82 -2.46
CA TYR A 262 -2.51 6.39 -3.66
C TYR A 262 -3.58 6.59 -4.73
N PRO A 263 -3.55 7.69 -5.48
CA PRO A 263 -4.56 8.05 -6.47
C PRO A 263 -4.39 7.27 -7.80
N GLN A 264 -4.12 5.98 -7.74
CA GLN A 264 -3.90 5.11 -8.89
C GLN A 264 -5.16 4.27 -9.15
N PHE A 265 -6.14 4.85 -9.86
CA PHE A 265 -7.37 4.13 -10.18
C PHE A 265 -7.48 3.79 -11.66
N PHE A 266 -7.89 2.56 -11.96
CA PHE A 266 -8.23 2.08 -13.29
C PHE A 266 -9.25 0.93 -13.17
N LYS A 267 -9.98 0.66 -14.25
CA LYS A 267 -10.81 -0.55 -14.33
C LYS A 267 -9.99 -1.72 -14.87
N TRP A 268 -10.21 -2.91 -14.34
CA TRP A 268 -9.49 -4.11 -14.78
C TRP A 268 -9.61 -4.34 -16.31
N SER A 269 -10.75 -3.97 -16.90
CA SER A 269 -10.95 -4.02 -18.36
C SER A 269 -10.00 -3.09 -19.13
N GLU A 270 -9.56 -1.98 -18.57
CA GLU A 270 -8.60 -1.06 -19.21
C GLU A 270 -7.20 -1.65 -19.36
N VAL A 271 -6.89 -2.67 -18.58
CA VAL A 271 -5.61 -3.39 -18.63
C VAL A 271 -5.77 -4.80 -19.20
N GLY A 272 -6.89 -5.09 -19.88
CA GLY A 272 -7.12 -6.38 -20.53
C GLY A 272 -7.52 -7.53 -19.61
N ILE A 273 -7.86 -7.24 -18.34
CA ILE A 273 -8.30 -8.26 -17.38
C ILE A 273 -9.82 -8.26 -17.29
N THR A 274 -10.46 -9.36 -17.67
CA THR A 274 -11.90 -9.55 -17.46
C THR A 274 -12.14 -10.14 -16.08
N ALA A 275 -12.54 -9.28 -15.13
CA ALA A 275 -12.96 -9.72 -13.81
C ALA A 275 -14.35 -10.35 -13.89
N ARG A 276 -14.45 -11.66 -13.63
CA ARG A 276 -15.71 -12.41 -13.59
C ARG A 276 -15.97 -12.89 -12.16
N PRO A 277 -17.22 -13.14 -11.75
CA PRO A 277 -17.55 -13.62 -10.41
C PRO A 277 -16.72 -14.83 -9.97
N GLU A 278 -16.44 -15.76 -10.88
CA GLU A 278 -15.65 -16.97 -10.62
C GLU A 278 -14.13 -16.72 -10.49
N THR A 279 -13.65 -15.52 -10.85
CA THR A 279 -12.24 -15.13 -10.75
C THR A 279 -11.98 -14.14 -9.62
N VAL A 280 -13.02 -13.67 -8.94
CA VAL A 280 -12.93 -12.69 -7.84
C VAL A 280 -13.34 -13.36 -6.54
N TYR A 281 -12.39 -13.49 -5.64
CA TYR A 281 -12.60 -14.01 -4.29
C TYR A 281 -12.71 -12.86 -3.29
N ARG A 282 -13.64 -12.97 -2.35
CA ARG A 282 -13.86 -11.99 -1.30
C ARG A 282 -13.67 -12.62 0.06
N LEU A 283 -12.70 -12.12 0.82
CA LEU A 283 -12.49 -12.46 2.23
C LEU A 283 -13.25 -11.45 3.09
N LYS A 284 -14.25 -11.91 3.81
CA LYS A 284 -15.16 -11.05 4.58
C LYS A 284 -14.76 -10.97 6.06
N GLU A 285 -14.27 -12.07 6.62
CA GLU A 285 -13.96 -12.14 8.05
C GLU A 285 -12.67 -11.38 8.37
N ASN A 286 -12.65 -10.66 9.49
CA ASN A 286 -11.46 -10.00 10.02
C ASN A 286 -10.90 -10.82 11.19
N TYR A 287 -9.79 -11.47 10.94
CA TYR A 287 -9.10 -12.30 11.91
C TYR A 287 -8.03 -11.57 12.71
N ARG A 288 -7.67 -10.36 12.29
CA ARG A 288 -6.58 -9.58 12.88
C ARG A 288 -7.03 -8.77 14.08
N ASN A 289 -7.95 -7.85 13.85
CA ASN A 289 -8.32 -6.85 14.82
C ASN A 289 -9.28 -7.42 15.88
N THR A 290 -9.29 -6.81 17.07
CA THR A 290 -10.36 -7.01 18.03
C THR A 290 -11.59 -6.18 17.67
N ALA A 291 -12.75 -6.54 18.17
CA ALA A 291 -13.99 -5.78 17.96
C ALA A 291 -13.86 -4.32 18.45
N ALA A 292 -13.12 -4.09 19.54
CA ALA A 292 -12.86 -2.76 20.07
C ALA A 292 -12.02 -1.90 19.13
N ILE A 293 -10.93 -2.46 18.54
CA ILE A 293 -10.09 -1.75 17.54
C ILE A 293 -10.90 -1.46 16.28
N ALA A 294 -11.72 -2.41 15.86
CA ALA A 294 -12.58 -2.25 14.69
C ALA A 294 -13.62 -1.14 14.89
N ALA A 295 -14.30 -1.11 16.04
CA ALA A 295 -15.25 -0.06 16.39
C ALA A 295 -14.60 1.33 16.44
N PHE A 296 -13.39 1.44 16.96
CA PHE A 296 -12.62 2.69 17.00
C PHE A 296 -12.23 3.20 15.59
N ALA A 297 -11.90 2.30 14.67
CA ALA A 297 -11.53 2.67 13.30
C ALA A 297 -12.74 2.99 12.39
N HIS A 298 -13.92 2.47 12.69
CA HIS A 298 -15.10 2.56 11.83
C HIS A 298 -15.48 4.00 11.44
N PRO A 299 -15.58 4.98 12.36
CA PRO A 299 -15.97 6.35 12.02
C PRO A 299 -15.02 7.03 11.03
N LEU A 300 -13.76 6.60 10.97
CA LEU A 300 -12.78 7.16 10.03
C LEU A 300 -13.11 6.83 8.57
N VAL A 301 -13.80 5.73 8.31
CA VAL A 301 -14.15 5.30 6.94
C VAL A 301 -15.64 5.43 6.63
N GLU A 302 -16.46 5.71 7.62
CA GLU A 302 -17.90 5.91 7.45
C GLU A 302 -18.19 7.11 6.55
N GLY A 303 -19.12 6.95 5.57
CA GLY A 303 -19.49 7.98 4.62
C GLY A 303 -18.44 8.35 3.56
N LEU A 304 -17.27 7.65 3.55
CA LEU A 304 -16.35 7.81 2.43
C LEU A 304 -16.95 7.21 1.16
N PRO A 305 -16.70 7.83 -0.01
CA PRO A 305 -17.16 7.30 -1.28
C PRO A 305 -16.70 5.84 -1.44
N HIS A 306 -17.67 4.95 -1.69
CA HIS A 306 -17.42 3.56 -2.00
C HIS A 306 -17.36 3.41 -3.51
N GLU A 307 -16.35 2.73 -3.99
CA GLU A 307 -16.36 2.23 -5.35
C GLU A 307 -17.28 0.99 -5.38
N ASP A 308 -17.99 0.74 -6.48
CA ASP A 308 -18.89 -0.41 -6.68
C ASP A 308 -18.26 -1.76 -6.32
N ASP A 309 -16.95 -1.79 -6.19
CA ASP A 309 -16.10 -2.94 -5.86
C ASP A 309 -15.49 -2.90 -4.44
N GLY A 310 -15.70 -1.83 -3.67
CA GLY A 310 -15.12 -1.64 -2.33
C GLY A 310 -15.85 -2.49 -1.29
N THR A 311 -15.15 -3.46 -0.71
CA THR A 311 -15.61 -4.10 0.53
C THR A 311 -15.09 -3.25 1.68
N LEU A 312 -15.98 -2.50 2.33
CA LEU A 312 -15.63 -1.90 3.62
C LEU A 312 -15.19 -3.01 4.59
N PRO A 313 -14.28 -2.72 5.52
CA PRO A 313 -14.06 -3.63 6.62
C PRO A 313 -15.41 -3.90 7.27
N ASP A 314 -15.83 -5.15 7.25
CA ASP A 314 -16.98 -5.55 8.06
C ASP A 314 -16.50 -5.61 9.51
N PHE A 315 -16.64 -4.49 10.19
CA PHE A 315 -16.26 -4.38 11.61
C PHE A 315 -17.15 -5.25 12.49
N SER A 316 -18.33 -5.65 12.02
CA SER A 316 -19.21 -6.61 12.72
C SER A 316 -18.68 -8.05 12.64
N ALA A 317 -17.80 -8.34 11.66
CA ALA A 317 -17.18 -9.65 11.47
C ALA A 317 -15.96 -9.91 12.38
N CYS A 318 -15.60 -8.96 13.26
CA CYS A 318 -14.53 -9.17 14.24
C CYS A 318 -15.04 -10.04 15.40
N ARG A 319 -14.50 -11.27 15.50
CA ARG A 319 -14.90 -12.24 16.55
C ARG A 319 -14.03 -12.15 17.81
N ARG A 320 -12.91 -11.43 17.76
CA ARG A 320 -11.98 -11.34 18.88
C ARG A 320 -12.40 -10.20 19.81
N GLU A 321 -12.60 -10.50 21.07
CA GLU A 321 -12.72 -9.50 22.13
C GLU A 321 -11.37 -8.84 22.39
N GLY A 322 -11.38 -7.62 22.93
CA GLY A 322 -10.15 -6.87 23.25
C GLY A 322 -10.46 -5.62 24.06
N THR A 323 -9.41 -5.03 24.62
CA THR A 323 -9.49 -3.78 25.37
C THR A 323 -9.78 -2.61 24.44
N LYS A 324 -10.47 -1.59 24.94
CA LYS A 324 -10.70 -0.35 24.20
C LYS A 324 -9.36 0.32 23.87
N PRO A 325 -9.20 0.90 22.69
CA PRO A 325 -8.11 1.82 22.39
C PRO A 325 -7.98 2.93 23.41
N ILE A 326 -6.78 3.46 23.60
CA ILE A 326 -6.48 4.52 24.57
C ILE A 326 -6.15 5.81 23.83
N MET A 327 -6.82 6.90 24.21
CA MET A 327 -6.52 8.24 23.75
C MET A 327 -5.70 8.99 24.81
N VAL A 328 -4.43 9.28 24.51
CA VAL A 328 -3.50 9.94 25.44
C VAL A 328 -3.43 11.44 25.14
N VAL A 329 -3.85 12.26 26.09
CA VAL A 329 -3.95 13.72 25.94
C VAL A 329 -2.86 14.42 26.73
N GLY A 330 -1.94 15.11 26.04
CA GLY A 330 -0.82 15.83 26.65
C GLY A 330 0.24 16.24 25.63
N LYS A 331 1.41 16.69 26.08
CA LYS A 331 2.56 16.98 25.21
C LYS A 331 3.14 15.69 24.64
N TYR A 332 3.80 15.76 23.49
CA TYR A 332 4.35 14.61 22.79
C TYR A 332 5.23 13.71 23.67
N SER A 333 6.14 14.30 24.44
CA SER A 333 7.04 13.56 25.35
C SER A 333 6.27 12.87 26.51
N GLU A 334 5.20 13.52 27.00
CA GLU A 334 4.33 12.98 28.05
C GLU A 334 3.50 11.81 27.49
N GLN A 335 2.97 11.97 26.27
CA GLN A 335 2.27 10.89 25.56
C GLN A 335 3.14 9.65 25.40
N LEU A 336 4.39 9.83 24.91
CA LEU A 336 5.34 8.71 24.76
C LEU A 336 5.61 8.02 26.08
N LYS A 337 5.78 8.78 27.17
CA LYS A 337 5.98 8.19 28.50
C LYS A 337 4.80 7.31 28.89
N VAL A 338 3.59 7.87 28.84
CA VAL A 338 2.37 7.15 29.24
C VAL A 338 2.13 5.93 28.37
N MET A 339 2.35 6.04 27.04
CA MET A 339 2.18 4.93 26.11
C MET A 339 3.15 3.78 26.40
N LEU A 340 4.42 4.10 26.69
CA LEU A 340 5.42 3.08 27.01
C LEU A 340 5.18 2.49 28.40
N ASP A 341 4.81 3.30 29.41
CA ASP A 341 4.46 2.78 30.74
C ASP A 341 3.26 1.81 30.67
N ARG A 342 2.23 2.17 29.88
CA ARG A 342 1.07 1.28 29.66
C ARG A 342 1.43 0.04 28.83
N LEU A 343 2.39 0.14 27.94
CA LEU A 343 2.85 -1.00 27.17
C LEU A 343 3.56 -2.03 28.07
N ASP A 344 4.37 -1.57 29.03
CA ASP A 344 5.05 -2.42 30.01
C ASP A 344 4.04 -3.24 30.85
N ASP A 345 2.81 -2.71 31.04
CA ASP A 345 1.75 -3.40 31.80
C ASP A 345 1.00 -4.46 30.97
N VAL A 346 0.96 -4.35 29.63
CA VAL A 346 0.05 -5.14 28.77
C VAL A 346 0.75 -5.97 27.70
N ALA A 347 2.03 -5.74 27.44
CA ALA A 347 2.78 -6.39 26.38
C ALA A 347 3.93 -7.23 26.92
N ASP A 348 4.09 -8.41 26.36
CA ASP A 348 5.30 -9.21 26.52
C ASP A 348 6.26 -8.86 25.37
N LEU A 349 7.17 -7.90 25.60
CA LEU A 349 8.12 -7.42 24.60
C LEU A 349 9.14 -8.49 24.16
N ASP A 350 9.21 -9.65 24.82
CA ASP A 350 10.03 -10.78 24.36
C ASP A 350 9.34 -11.54 23.21
N SER A 351 8.02 -11.47 23.12
CA SER A 351 7.23 -12.22 22.14
C SER A 351 6.31 -11.37 21.27
N GLU A 352 5.94 -10.17 21.70
CA GLU A 352 4.94 -9.30 21.04
C GLU A 352 5.59 -8.11 20.32
N SER A 353 5.08 -7.81 19.15
CA SER A 353 5.58 -6.74 18.29
C SER A 353 4.84 -5.41 18.52
N VAL A 354 5.59 -4.31 18.53
CA VAL A 354 5.08 -2.96 18.73
C VAL A 354 5.46 -2.07 17.55
N ALA A 355 4.51 -1.34 17.00
CA ALA A 355 4.80 -0.28 16.03
C ALA A 355 4.55 1.10 16.63
N LEU A 356 5.56 1.96 16.60
CA LEU A 356 5.41 3.38 16.82
C LEU A 356 5.30 4.05 15.45
N LEU A 357 4.09 4.48 15.10
CA LEU A 357 3.75 4.99 13.79
C LEU A 357 3.69 6.52 13.79
N GLN A 358 4.22 7.13 12.72
CA GLN A 358 4.12 8.55 12.45
C GLN A 358 3.63 8.80 11.02
N PRO A 359 2.81 9.85 10.77
CA PRO A 359 2.45 10.24 9.41
C PRO A 359 3.67 10.65 8.58
N ARG A 360 4.71 11.18 9.22
CA ARG A 360 5.96 11.66 8.60
C ARG A 360 7.16 10.99 9.24
N GLY A 361 8.20 10.73 8.46
CA GLY A 361 9.47 10.16 8.92
C GLY A 361 10.53 11.19 9.31
N GLY A 362 11.78 10.73 9.50
CA GLY A 362 12.93 11.57 9.80
C GLY A 362 12.90 12.13 11.23
N ARG A 363 13.01 13.44 11.39
CA ARG A 363 13.07 14.12 12.70
C ARG A 363 11.84 13.90 13.58
N TRP A 364 10.71 13.48 13.02
CA TRP A 364 9.51 13.12 13.78
C TRP A 364 9.71 11.92 14.70
N PHE A 365 10.78 11.15 14.50
CA PHE A 365 11.16 10.04 15.39
C PHE A 365 12.24 10.40 16.42
N ASP A 366 12.84 11.60 16.40
CA ASP A 366 13.97 11.93 17.26
C ASP A 366 13.67 11.77 18.76
N GLU A 367 12.51 12.25 19.21
CA GLU A 367 12.09 12.10 20.61
C GLU A 367 11.76 10.64 20.96
N ALA A 368 11.17 9.89 20.01
CA ALA A 368 10.91 8.48 20.21
C ALA A 368 12.20 7.68 20.34
N ARG A 369 13.20 7.93 19.46
CA ARG A 369 14.54 7.33 19.56
C ARG A 369 15.20 7.62 20.91
N ALA A 370 15.21 8.91 21.30
CA ALA A 370 15.80 9.33 22.57
C ALA A 370 15.11 8.69 23.78
N THR A 371 13.78 8.52 23.73
CA THR A 371 13.01 7.91 24.82
C THR A 371 13.23 6.41 24.91
N LEU A 372 13.21 5.69 23.80
CA LEU A 372 13.48 4.25 23.75
C LEU A 372 14.92 3.96 24.20
N SER A 373 15.90 4.75 23.72
CA SER A 373 17.31 4.61 24.13
C SER A 373 17.51 4.85 25.62
N ARG A 374 16.85 5.88 26.20
CA ARG A 374 16.93 6.14 27.66
C ARG A 374 16.32 5.02 28.49
N ARG A 375 15.31 4.34 27.99
CA ARG A 375 14.66 3.18 28.61
C ARG A 375 15.35 1.85 28.32
N GLN A 376 16.40 1.86 27.48
CA GLN A 376 17.12 0.66 27.02
C GLN A 376 16.20 -0.35 26.33
N ILE A 377 15.14 0.13 25.64
CA ILE A 377 14.23 -0.70 24.84
C ILE A 377 14.85 -0.85 23.45
N PRO A 378 15.19 -2.07 23.01
CA PRO A 378 15.71 -2.31 21.66
C PRO A 378 14.65 -1.99 20.61
N TYR A 379 15.04 -1.25 19.56
CA TYR A 379 14.13 -0.90 18.47
C TYR A 379 14.82 -0.98 17.12
N CYS A 380 14.05 -1.17 16.07
CA CYS A 380 14.47 -1.08 14.67
C CYS A 380 13.69 0.01 13.92
N GLU A 381 14.25 0.47 12.80
CA GLU A 381 13.58 1.44 11.93
C GLU A 381 13.14 0.76 10.63
N LEU A 382 11.84 0.58 10.43
CA LEU A 382 11.25 0.01 9.22
C LEU A 382 10.96 1.10 8.18
N THR A 383 11.97 1.93 7.88
CA THR A 383 11.84 3.04 6.94
C THR A 383 12.78 2.84 5.76
N ARG A 384 12.34 2.20 4.69
CA ARG A 384 13.10 1.95 3.46
C ARG A 384 14.04 0.73 3.49
N GLU A 385 13.97 -0.11 4.52
CA GLU A 385 14.75 -1.35 4.57
C GLU A 385 14.18 -2.40 3.61
N ASN A 386 15.09 -3.14 2.94
CA ASN A 386 14.73 -4.25 2.06
C ASN A 386 14.75 -5.60 2.78
N GLU A 387 15.47 -5.67 3.91
CA GLU A 387 15.59 -6.88 4.70
C GLU A 387 14.71 -6.76 5.93
N TRP A 388 14.04 -7.87 6.26
CA TRP A 388 13.26 -7.95 7.48
C TRP A 388 14.21 -8.08 8.67
N PRO A 389 14.02 -7.31 9.76
CA PRO A 389 14.90 -7.39 10.93
C PRO A 389 14.87 -8.79 11.56
N THR A 390 16.04 -9.38 11.72
CA THR A 390 16.22 -10.72 12.35
C THR A 390 16.71 -10.62 13.80
N GLY A 391 16.96 -9.42 14.29
CA GLY A 391 17.41 -9.15 15.66
C GLY A 391 16.31 -9.31 16.72
N PRO A 392 16.68 -9.11 17.99
CA PRO A 392 15.77 -9.27 19.14
C PRO A 392 14.75 -8.13 19.25
N GLU A 393 14.88 -7.07 18.46
CA GLU A 393 14.04 -5.89 18.55
C GLU A 393 12.58 -6.23 18.26
N GLN A 394 11.69 -5.86 19.17
CA GLN A 394 10.24 -6.02 18.99
C GLN A 394 9.54 -4.68 18.73
N VAL A 395 10.22 -3.56 18.98
CA VAL A 395 9.67 -2.21 18.72
C VAL A 395 10.15 -1.71 17.36
N ALA A 396 9.22 -1.35 16.49
CA ALA A 396 9.49 -0.77 15.18
C ALA A 396 9.11 0.72 15.14
N LEU A 397 10.04 1.57 14.72
CA LEU A 397 9.74 2.94 14.30
C LEU A 397 9.47 2.93 12.80
N CYS A 398 8.27 3.28 12.37
CA CYS A 398 7.94 3.34 10.96
C CYS A 398 6.90 4.40 10.63
N THR A 399 6.95 4.90 9.39
CA THR A 399 5.87 5.76 8.90
C THR A 399 4.62 4.92 8.67
N ILE A 400 3.45 5.57 8.73
CA ILE A 400 2.19 4.88 8.42
C ILE A 400 2.24 4.23 7.02
N HIS A 401 2.89 4.88 6.05
CA HIS A 401 3.10 4.33 4.71
C HIS A 401 3.99 3.07 4.71
N SER A 402 5.06 3.06 5.51
CA SER A 402 5.96 1.91 5.62
C SER A 402 5.31 0.73 6.36
N ALA A 403 4.38 1.01 7.27
CA ALA A 403 3.60 0.00 7.99
C ALA A 403 2.52 -0.67 7.13
N LYS A 404 2.26 -0.16 5.92
CA LYS A 404 1.27 -0.75 5.03
C LYS A 404 1.63 -2.19 4.66
N GLY A 405 0.68 -3.11 4.81
CA GLY A 405 0.86 -4.55 4.62
C GLY A 405 1.45 -5.29 5.83
N LEU A 406 2.03 -4.58 6.80
CA LEU A 406 2.58 -5.18 8.03
C LEU A 406 1.51 -5.36 9.10
N GLU A 407 1.83 -6.15 10.12
CA GLU A 407 0.98 -6.41 11.29
C GLU A 407 1.82 -6.37 12.57
N PHE A 408 1.22 -5.81 13.63
CA PHE A 408 1.85 -5.68 14.93
C PHE A 408 0.85 -6.04 16.02
N ASP A 409 1.34 -6.52 17.16
CA ASP A 409 0.45 -6.76 18.30
C ASP A 409 -0.06 -5.45 18.88
N HIS A 410 0.79 -4.44 18.99
CA HIS A 410 0.48 -3.13 19.54
C HIS A 410 0.85 -2.00 18.59
N VAL A 411 0.01 -0.98 18.49
CA VAL A 411 0.25 0.21 17.67
C VAL A 411 0.16 1.47 18.51
N LEU A 412 1.22 2.27 18.48
CA LEU A 412 1.34 3.57 19.14
C LEU A 412 1.36 4.67 18.06
N LEU A 413 0.49 5.66 18.19
CA LEU A 413 0.35 6.81 17.28
C LEU A 413 0.44 8.13 18.08
N PRO A 414 1.61 8.49 18.64
CA PRO A 414 1.74 9.73 19.38
C PRO A 414 1.77 10.96 18.47
N GLY A 415 1.27 12.10 18.95
CA GLY A 415 1.43 13.41 18.31
C GLY A 415 0.58 13.64 17.07
N LEU A 416 -0.62 13.08 17.01
CA LEU A 416 -1.54 13.29 15.89
C LEU A 416 -2.06 14.74 15.89
N SER A 417 -1.47 15.60 15.07
CA SER A 417 -1.72 17.04 15.00
C SER A 417 -2.05 17.53 13.60
N GLN A 418 -2.64 18.72 13.48
CA GLN A 418 -2.91 19.35 12.18
C GLN A 418 -1.63 19.52 11.34
N GLN A 419 -0.48 19.73 11.97
CA GLN A 419 0.79 19.89 11.26
C GLN A 419 1.22 18.64 10.52
N VAL A 420 0.92 17.44 11.04
CA VAL A 420 1.27 16.16 10.39
C VAL A 420 0.14 15.62 9.53
N THR A 421 -1.07 16.18 9.65
CA THR A 421 -2.26 15.81 8.87
C THR A 421 -2.92 17.04 8.20
N PRO A 422 -2.20 17.82 7.39
CA PRO A 422 -2.76 19.01 6.75
C PRO A 422 -3.78 18.61 5.67
N HIS A 423 -4.94 19.28 5.68
CA HIS A 423 -6.00 19.14 4.67
C HIS A 423 -6.75 20.45 4.48
N GLY A 424 -7.66 20.51 3.52
CA GLY A 424 -8.52 21.66 3.30
C GLY A 424 -9.79 21.67 4.15
N PRO A 425 -10.50 22.81 4.20
CA PRO A 425 -11.73 22.97 4.98
C PRO A 425 -12.99 22.43 4.25
N GLU A 426 -12.86 21.99 2.99
CA GLU A 426 -14.00 21.61 2.15
C GLU A 426 -14.49 20.19 2.46
N ASP A 427 -15.80 19.99 2.47
CA ASP A 427 -16.40 18.66 2.50
C ASP A 427 -16.00 17.90 1.24
N GLY A 428 -15.52 16.64 1.41
CA GLY A 428 -15.01 15.84 0.29
C GLY A 428 -13.62 16.26 -0.17
N ASP A 429 -12.84 16.96 0.67
CA ASP A 429 -11.44 17.27 0.41
C ASP A 429 -10.63 15.98 0.24
N ALA A 430 -9.93 15.86 -0.88
CA ALA A 430 -9.18 14.65 -1.23
C ALA A 430 -8.07 14.31 -0.25
N ASP A 431 -7.43 15.32 0.37
CA ASP A 431 -6.42 15.09 1.39
C ASP A 431 -7.05 14.60 2.70
N LEU A 432 -8.21 15.14 3.09
CA LEU A 432 -8.96 14.67 4.26
C LEU A 432 -9.40 13.21 4.07
N GLU A 433 -9.99 12.87 2.93
CA GLU A 433 -10.38 11.49 2.62
C GLU A 433 -9.18 10.53 2.67
N ARG A 434 -8.03 10.95 2.10
CA ARG A 434 -6.79 10.18 2.14
C ARG A 434 -6.27 10.00 3.56
N LEU A 435 -6.29 11.04 4.38
CA LEU A 435 -5.85 11.02 5.78
C LEU A 435 -6.75 10.14 6.64
N ARG A 436 -8.07 10.16 6.44
CA ARG A 436 -9.03 9.26 7.08
C ARG A 436 -8.71 7.80 6.78
N LYS A 437 -8.51 7.45 5.51
CA LYS A 437 -8.10 6.11 5.08
C LYS A 437 -6.74 5.71 5.68
N MET A 438 -5.79 6.64 5.71
CA MET A 438 -4.45 6.43 6.25
C MET A 438 -4.49 6.14 7.77
N LEU A 439 -5.27 6.90 8.55
CA LEU A 439 -5.40 6.66 9.99
C LEU A 439 -6.14 5.34 10.28
N ALA A 440 -7.23 5.06 9.57
CA ALA A 440 -7.94 3.79 9.68
C ALA A 440 -7.02 2.59 9.36
N MET A 441 -6.19 2.74 8.33
CA MET A 441 -5.20 1.73 7.97
C MET A 441 -4.15 1.55 9.08
N ALA A 442 -3.64 2.64 9.67
CA ALA A 442 -2.68 2.60 10.76
C ALA A 442 -3.23 1.88 12.00
N VAL A 443 -4.45 2.24 12.42
CA VAL A 443 -5.17 1.56 13.51
C VAL A 443 -5.38 0.08 13.20
N GLY A 444 -5.75 -0.23 11.96
CA GLY A 444 -5.97 -1.60 11.49
C GLY A 444 -4.70 -2.47 11.42
N ARG A 445 -3.49 -1.92 11.70
CA ARG A 445 -2.27 -2.72 11.83
C ARG A 445 -2.16 -3.44 13.17
N ALA A 446 -2.96 -3.04 14.16
CA ALA A 446 -2.92 -3.61 15.50
C ALA A 446 -3.74 -4.91 15.61
N ARG A 447 -3.18 -5.87 16.33
CA ARG A 447 -3.84 -7.15 16.66
C ARG A 447 -4.45 -7.14 18.07
N LYS A 448 -3.86 -6.42 19.03
CA LYS A 448 -4.18 -6.46 20.45
C LYS A 448 -4.58 -5.09 21.01
N SER A 449 -3.76 -4.05 20.84
CA SER A 449 -4.04 -2.73 21.38
C SER A 449 -3.62 -1.57 20.47
N VAL A 450 -4.29 -0.44 20.65
CA VAL A 450 -3.99 0.83 19.97
C VAL A 450 -3.96 1.96 21.00
N MET A 451 -2.93 2.80 20.91
CA MET A 451 -2.86 4.05 21.67
C MET A 451 -2.65 5.21 20.70
N VAL A 452 -3.48 6.23 20.76
CA VAL A 452 -3.39 7.44 19.93
C VAL A 452 -3.17 8.63 20.84
N GLY A 453 -2.26 9.54 20.48
CA GLY A 453 -1.96 10.70 21.30
C GLY A 453 -2.10 12.02 20.55
N TYR A 454 -2.62 13.05 21.23
CA TYR A 454 -2.67 14.40 20.71
C TYR A 454 -2.44 15.44 21.82
N LYS A 455 -2.03 16.66 21.39
CA LYS A 455 -1.90 17.81 22.28
C LYS A 455 -3.13 18.72 22.13
N PRO A 456 -3.83 19.09 23.23
CA PRO A 456 -4.96 20.02 23.17
C PRO A 456 -4.60 21.33 22.49
N GLY A 457 -5.46 21.79 21.56
CA GLY A 457 -5.28 23.00 20.76
C GLY A 457 -4.38 22.83 19.52
N GLU A 458 -3.76 21.65 19.33
CA GLU A 458 -2.99 21.30 18.13
C GLU A 458 -3.48 20.01 17.48
N GLU A 459 -4.59 19.43 17.99
CA GLU A 459 -5.13 18.16 17.53
C GLU A 459 -5.47 18.15 16.04
N SER A 460 -5.26 17.00 15.44
CA SER A 460 -5.77 16.73 14.09
C SER A 460 -7.31 16.75 14.09
N SER A 461 -7.91 17.30 13.05
CA SER A 461 -9.37 17.22 12.82
C SER A 461 -9.90 15.78 12.79
N LEU A 462 -9.04 14.81 12.47
CA LEU A 462 -9.38 13.37 12.49
C LEU A 462 -9.79 12.87 13.89
N ILE A 463 -9.31 13.51 14.97
CA ILE A 463 -9.69 13.18 16.34
C ILE A 463 -11.20 13.43 16.55
N GLY A 464 -11.74 14.50 15.96
CA GLY A 464 -13.17 14.84 16.06
C GLY A 464 -14.09 13.85 15.31
N LEU A 465 -13.56 12.98 14.48
CA LEU A 465 -14.33 11.93 13.78
C LEU A 465 -14.49 10.67 14.62
N LEU A 466 -13.64 10.48 15.63
CA LEU A 466 -13.65 9.27 16.47
C LEU A 466 -14.81 9.32 17.47
N ASP A 467 -15.52 8.20 17.65
CA ASP A 467 -16.59 8.08 18.63
C ASP A 467 -15.99 7.92 20.04
N PRO A 468 -16.26 8.87 20.97
CA PRO A 468 -15.75 8.81 22.35
C PRO A 468 -16.16 7.54 23.13
N SER A 469 -17.22 6.86 22.73
CA SER A 469 -17.65 5.61 23.37
C SER A 469 -16.74 4.44 23.07
N THR A 470 -15.90 4.54 22.01
CA THR A 470 -15.06 3.45 21.50
C THR A 470 -13.65 3.43 22.09
N TYR A 471 -13.26 4.42 22.87
CA TYR A 471 -11.93 4.51 23.48
C TYR A 471 -11.97 4.98 24.94
N GLU A 472 -10.88 4.75 25.66
CA GLU A 472 -10.62 5.31 26.98
C GLU A 472 -9.71 6.54 26.84
N GLN A 473 -10.05 7.65 27.50
CA GLN A 473 -9.21 8.84 27.48
C GLN A 473 -8.37 8.95 28.76
N VAL A 474 -7.06 9.16 28.57
CA VAL A 474 -6.09 9.31 29.66
C VAL A 474 -5.34 10.62 29.48
N ARG A 475 -5.15 11.39 30.55
CA ARG A 475 -4.30 12.57 30.57
C ARG A 475 -2.86 12.15 30.90
N ALA A 476 -1.92 12.64 30.09
CA ALA A 476 -0.49 12.42 30.30
C ALA A 476 0.12 13.45 31.25
#